data_9d0f61140d0faf169fbac3df56afca42
#
_entry.id   9d0f61140d0faf169fbac3df56afca42
#
_cell.length_a   1.000
_cell.length_b   1.000
_cell.length_c   1.000
_cell.angle_alpha   90.00
_cell.angle_beta   90.00
_cell.angle_gamma   90.00
#
_symmetry.space_group_name_H-M   'P 1'
#
loop_
_entity.id
_entity.type
_entity.pdbx_description
1 polymer ?
#
loop_
_entity_poly.entity_id
_entity_poly.type
_entity_poly.pdbx_seq_one_letter_code
_entity_poly.pdbx_strand_id
1 'polypeptide(L)'
;MKLSVALCTYNGSEFIEQQINSILNQTIKVDEIIVCDDKSADATILILKKLQVSHPCIVIIENEINLRSTKNFEKAIQRCSGDYIFLADQDDLWNTEKVAKTLAIFNENPTAEGMFSNADLIDDNGIKLSNKTIWDSVFFFEKEMPKPIDFIDIIFKNGNIVTGATLCIKKEVKSFIFPFSEDNLHDEWIVSLLAFRNTLYYSTENLISYRIHENQQVGMKNLDKMEKITRRKRVILGLDTPKSFQEYRFLLKKIFLKQKELVNFQKYNFAFIDFQKLQSENLLEWKLFTEKTKKAFPIQYKITSLIDTLLGKRTL
;
A
#
# COMPACT_ATOMS: atom_id res chain seq x y z
N MET A 1 20.80 -9.95 -14.02
CA MET A 1 19.71 -9.55 -13.10
C MET A 1 20.35 -9.09 -11.81
N LYS A 2 20.11 -7.86 -11.41
CA LYS A 2 20.58 -7.26 -10.17
C LYS A 2 19.40 -6.97 -9.24
N LEU A 3 19.54 -7.23 -7.92
CA LEU A 3 18.47 -7.12 -6.93
C LEU A 3 18.84 -6.07 -5.89
N SER A 4 17.97 -5.07 -5.72
CA SER A 4 18.13 -4.01 -4.72
C SER A 4 17.06 -4.12 -3.63
N VAL A 5 17.42 -3.73 -2.43
CA VAL A 5 16.49 -3.46 -1.34
C VAL A 5 16.55 -1.97 -1.00
N ALA A 6 15.42 -1.29 -1.03
CA ALA A 6 15.23 0.06 -0.53
C ALA A 6 14.69 -0.04 0.89
N LEU A 7 15.54 0.18 1.89
CA LEU A 7 15.20 0.09 3.30
C LEU A 7 15.26 1.48 3.94
N CYS A 8 14.21 1.85 4.65
CA CYS A 8 14.13 3.12 5.38
C CYS A 8 14.15 2.90 6.88
N THR A 9 14.91 3.73 7.60
CA THR A 9 15.01 3.66 9.06
C THR A 9 14.83 5.01 9.72
N TYR A 10 14.24 4.97 10.92
CA TYR A 10 14.17 6.10 11.86
C TYR A 10 13.98 5.58 13.29
N ASN A 11 15.00 5.71 14.15
CA ASN A 11 15.00 5.20 15.52
C ASN A 11 14.57 3.72 15.58
N GLY A 12 15.22 2.87 14.77
CA GLY A 12 14.88 1.46 14.59
C GLY A 12 15.84 0.49 15.28
N SER A 13 16.63 0.94 16.26
CA SER A 13 17.70 0.14 16.89
C SER A 13 17.22 -1.18 17.47
N GLU A 14 15.94 -1.28 17.82
CA GLU A 14 15.35 -2.48 18.43
C GLU A 14 15.24 -3.66 17.43
N PHE A 15 14.89 -3.39 16.16
CA PHE A 15 14.56 -4.43 15.20
C PHE A 15 15.46 -4.48 13.97
N ILE A 16 16.21 -3.40 13.67
CA ILE A 16 16.94 -3.26 12.40
C ILE A 16 17.95 -4.39 12.15
N GLU A 17 18.61 -4.91 13.20
CA GLU A 17 19.55 -6.02 13.05
C GLU A 17 18.83 -7.31 12.61
N GLN A 18 17.67 -7.59 13.18
CA GLN A 18 16.85 -8.76 12.79
C GLN A 18 16.36 -8.63 11.34
N GLN A 19 15.89 -7.45 10.96
CA GLN A 19 15.40 -7.16 9.61
C GLN A 19 16.52 -7.33 8.59
N ILE A 20 17.67 -6.71 8.77
CA ILE A 20 18.83 -6.86 7.87
C ILE A 20 19.25 -8.33 7.75
N ASN A 21 19.34 -9.06 8.87
CA ASN A 21 19.70 -10.48 8.86
C ASN A 21 18.67 -11.31 8.08
N SER A 22 17.38 -11.00 8.16
CA SER A 22 16.35 -11.71 7.38
C SER A 22 16.50 -11.49 5.87
N ILE A 23 16.93 -10.30 5.45
CA ILE A 23 17.23 -9.97 4.05
C ILE A 23 18.51 -10.69 3.58
N LEU A 24 19.55 -10.68 4.38
CA LEU A 24 20.83 -11.35 4.07
C LEU A 24 20.69 -12.89 3.97
N ASN A 25 19.70 -13.47 4.65
CA ASN A 25 19.45 -14.91 4.70
C ASN A 25 18.50 -15.43 3.60
N GLN A 26 18.20 -14.62 2.58
CA GLN A 26 17.38 -15.05 1.45
C GLN A 26 18.04 -16.21 0.67
N THR A 27 17.22 -17.12 0.12
CA THR A 27 17.71 -18.23 -0.75
C THR A 27 18.34 -17.70 -2.03
N ILE A 28 17.75 -16.64 -2.62
CA ILE A 28 18.38 -15.85 -3.69
C ILE A 28 18.90 -14.56 -3.04
N LYS A 29 20.21 -14.37 -3.05
CA LYS A 29 20.85 -13.22 -2.40
C LYS A 29 20.54 -11.91 -3.15
N VAL A 30 20.36 -10.84 -2.38
CA VAL A 30 20.28 -9.49 -2.94
C VAL A 30 21.68 -8.93 -3.19
N ASP A 31 21.83 -8.10 -4.21
CA ASP A 31 23.11 -7.52 -4.60
C ASP A 31 23.44 -6.23 -3.82
N GLU A 32 22.41 -5.50 -3.39
CA GLU A 32 22.60 -4.29 -2.59
C GLU A 32 21.40 -4.03 -1.66
N ILE A 33 21.69 -3.49 -0.47
CA ILE A 33 20.71 -3.00 0.49
C ILE A 33 21.01 -1.51 0.69
N ILE A 34 20.18 -0.65 0.09
CA ILE A 34 20.28 0.80 0.25
C ILE A 34 19.47 1.18 1.49
N VAL A 35 20.15 1.52 2.54
CA VAL A 35 19.55 1.94 3.81
C VAL A 35 19.55 3.47 3.88
N CYS A 36 18.38 4.10 3.83
CA CYS A 36 18.23 5.52 4.06
C CYS A 36 17.77 5.76 5.50
N ASP A 37 18.68 6.27 6.33
CA ASP A 37 18.39 6.64 7.72
C ASP A 37 17.88 8.07 7.81
N ASP A 38 16.72 8.25 8.42
CA ASP A 38 16.01 9.52 8.49
C ASP A 38 16.40 10.35 9.72
N LYS A 39 17.72 10.43 9.99
CA LYS A 39 18.31 11.15 11.11
C LYS A 39 17.96 10.50 12.45
N SER A 40 18.22 9.22 12.60
CA SER A 40 18.08 8.50 13.88
C SER A 40 18.94 9.11 14.99
N ALA A 41 18.39 9.14 16.18
CA ALA A 41 19.07 9.61 17.39
C ALA A 41 19.46 8.48 18.36
N ASP A 42 19.04 7.25 18.05
CA ASP A 42 19.33 6.05 18.83
C ASP A 42 20.55 5.26 18.26
N ALA A 43 20.69 4.01 18.63
CA ALA A 43 21.81 3.16 18.19
C ALA A 43 21.68 2.63 16.75
N THR A 44 20.64 3.01 15.96
CA THR A 44 20.38 2.49 14.61
C THR A 44 21.61 2.56 13.71
N ILE A 45 22.21 3.72 13.58
CA ILE A 45 23.39 3.93 12.73
C ILE A 45 24.60 3.11 13.19
N LEU A 46 24.81 2.99 14.50
CA LEU A 46 25.90 2.20 15.05
C LEU A 46 25.75 0.71 14.67
N ILE A 47 24.53 0.16 14.77
CA ILE A 47 24.20 -1.20 14.38
C ILE A 47 24.43 -1.40 12.88
N LEU A 48 23.92 -0.51 12.06
CA LEU A 48 24.06 -0.57 10.60
C LEU A 48 25.53 -0.52 10.17
N LYS A 49 26.37 0.36 10.73
CA LYS A 49 27.80 0.44 10.44
C LYS A 49 28.52 -0.83 10.84
N LYS A 50 28.17 -1.46 11.96
CA LYS A 50 28.72 -2.75 12.36
C LYS A 50 28.37 -3.86 11.36
N LEU A 51 27.12 -3.94 10.91
CA LEU A 51 26.68 -4.92 9.91
C LEU A 51 27.36 -4.69 8.55
N GLN A 52 27.53 -3.44 8.14
CA GLN A 52 28.21 -3.08 6.88
C GLN A 52 29.64 -3.59 6.80
N VAL A 53 30.38 -3.62 7.90
CA VAL A 53 31.76 -4.16 7.93
C VAL A 53 31.81 -5.62 7.43
N SER A 54 30.83 -6.42 7.83
CA SER A 54 30.74 -7.83 7.45
C SER A 54 29.98 -8.06 6.14
N HIS A 55 29.16 -7.10 5.72
CA HIS A 55 28.27 -7.20 4.56
C HIS A 55 28.39 -5.95 3.66
N PRO A 56 29.39 -5.91 2.75
CA PRO A 56 29.64 -4.74 1.88
C PRO A 56 28.48 -4.39 0.93
N CYS A 57 27.51 -5.27 0.77
CA CYS A 57 26.28 -4.98 0.00
C CYS A 57 25.36 -3.96 0.69
N ILE A 58 25.59 -3.63 1.97
CA ILE A 58 24.85 -2.61 2.72
C ILE A 58 25.45 -1.24 2.41
N VAL A 59 24.65 -0.34 1.88
CA VAL A 59 25.00 1.07 1.60
C VAL A 59 24.15 1.96 2.49
N ILE A 60 24.80 2.67 3.42
CA ILE A 60 24.12 3.54 4.39
C ILE A 60 24.14 4.98 3.88
N ILE A 61 22.99 5.63 3.92
CA ILE A 61 22.76 7.04 3.56
C ILE A 61 22.09 7.71 4.75
N GLU A 62 22.83 8.55 5.45
CA GLU A 62 22.32 9.31 6.59
C GLU A 62 21.71 10.63 6.10
N ASN A 63 20.45 10.94 6.45
CA ASN A 63 19.82 12.20 6.11
C ASN A 63 20.25 13.32 7.07
N GLU A 64 20.52 14.50 6.55
CA GLU A 64 20.86 15.68 7.38
C GLU A 64 19.64 16.19 8.17
N ILE A 65 18.45 16.01 7.61
CA ILE A 65 17.15 16.38 8.20
C ILE A 65 16.20 15.19 8.12
N ASN A 66 15.19 15.14 8.99
CA ASN A 66 14.13 14.15 8.91
C ASN A 66 13.21 14.47 7.72
N LEU A 67 13.20 13.58 6.71
CA LEU A 67 12.43 13.70 5.46
C LEU A 67 11.03 13.08 5.57
N ARG A 68 10.78 12.33 6.63
CA ARG A 68 9.62 11.46 6.82
C ARG A 68 9.57 10.29 5.81
N SER A 69 8.71 9.31 6.07
CA SER A 69 8.67 8.04 5.34
C SER A 69 8.62 8.21 3.81
N THR A 70 7.70 9.01 3.27
CA THR A 70 7.50 9.14 1.82
C THR A 70 8.75 9.62 1.10
N LYS A 71 9.37 10.69 1.56
CA LYS A 71 10.57 11.27 0.91
C LYS A 71 11.84 10.45 1.21
N ASN A 72 11.87 9.74 2.32
CA ASN A 72 12.96 8.83 2.63
C ASN A 72 12.94 7.62 1.69
N PHE A 73 11.77 7.00 1.45
CA PHE A 73 11.62 5.95 0.44
C PHE A 73 11.88 6.45 -0.98
N GLU A 74 11.44 7.66 -1.33
CA GLU A 74 11.77 8.27 -2.63
C GLU A 74 13.29 8.28 -2.84
N LYS A 75 14.05 8.76 -1.85
CA LYS A 75 15.52 8.81 -1.88
C LYS A 75 16.13 7.41 -1.97
N ALA A 76 15.65 6.46 -1.17
CA ALA A 76 16.17 5.09 -1.17
C ALA A 76 15.96 4.41 -2.54
N ILE A 77 14.75 4.49 -3.11
CA ILE A 77 14.43 3.92 -4.42
C ILE A 77 15.25 4.58 -5.54
N GLN A 78 15.45 5.90 -5.49
CA GLN A 78 16.31 6.60 -6.46
C GLN A 78 17.73 6.06 -6.48
N ARG A 79 18.28 5.69 -5.32
CA ARG A 79 19.65 5.16 -5.16
C ARG A 79 19.80 3.71 -5.54
N CYS A 80 18.71 2.93 -5.57
CA CYS A 80 18.73 1.55 -6.01
C CYS A 80 19.11 1.45 -7.50
N SER A 81 19.99 0.51 -7.85
CA SER A 81 20.48 0.29 -9.21
C SER A 81 20.02 -1.03 -9.83
N GLY A 82 19.40 -1.93 -9.02
CA GLY A 82 18.95 -3.25 -9.45
C GLY A 82 17.78 -3.24 -10.41
N ASP A 83 17.64 -4.34 -11.14
CA ASP A 83 16.53 -4.58 -12.08
C ASP A 83 15.20 -4.74 -11.34
N TYR A 84 15.25 -5.27 -10.11
CA TYR A 84 14.12 -5.38 -9.18
C TYR A 84 14.48 -4.68 -7.87
N ILE A 85 13.53 -3.91 -7.34
CA ILE A 85 13.69 -3.10 -6.13
C ILE A 85 12.63 -3.55 -5.13
N PHE A 86 13.06 -4.20 -4.06
CA PHE A 86 12.24 -4.58 -2.93
C PHE A 86 12.18 -3.44 -1.94
N LEU A 87 11.00 -3.09 -1.45
CA LEU A 87 10.85 -2.15 -0.36
C LEU A 87 10.90 -2.89 0.98
N ALA A 88 11.47 -2.26 1.99
CA ALA A 88 11.58 -2.82 3.33
C ALA A 88 11.45 -1.73 4.40
N ASP A 89 10.63 -2.00 5.41
CA ASP A 89 10.60 -1.25 6.66
C ASP A 89 11.66 -1.83 7.61
N GLN A 90 11.96 -1.12 8.70
CA GLN A 90 13.07 -1.45 9.60
C GLN A 90 12.78 -2.57 10.60
N ASP A 91 11.52 -2.98 10.75
CA ASP A 91 10.98 -3.69 11.90
C ASP A 91 10.31 -5.04 11.57
N ASP A 92 10.27 -5.43 10.30
CA ASP A 92 9.69 -6.69 9.82
C ASP A 92 10.71 -7.84 9.77
N LEU A 93 10.23 -9.04 9.39
CA LEU A 93 11.08 -10.20 9.07
C LEU A 93 10.69 -10.77 7.71
N TRP A 94 11.67 -10.94 6.82
CA TRP A 94 11.44 -11.57 5.52
C TRP A 94 11.42 -13.10 5.63
N ASN A 95 10.45 -13.73 4.96
CA ASN A 95 10.51 -15.16 4.69
C ASN A 95 11.74 -15.46 3.82
N THR A 96 12.45 -16.55 4.10
CA THR A 96 13.69 -16.90 3.40
C THR A 96 13.55 -17.06 1.89
N GLU A 97 12.35 -17.35 1.40
CA GLU A 97 12.03 -17.51 -0.02
C GLU A 97 11.37 -16.27 -0.66
N LYS A 98 11.26 -15.15 0.06
CA LYS A 98 10.57 -13.95 -0.45
C LYS A 98 11.12 -13.53 -1.81
N VAL A 99 12.42 -13.43 -1.95
CA VAL A 99 13.05 -13.00 -3.20
C VAL A 99 12.77 -14.01 -4.32
N ALA A 100 12.97 -15.30 -4.08
CA ALA A 100 12.75 -16.35 -5.07
C ALA A 100 11.30 -16.38 -5.57
N LYS A 101 10.33 -16.33 -4.66
CA LYS A 101 8.89 -16.35 -4.99
C LYS A 101 8.44 -15.09 -5.70
N THR A 102 8.95 -13.94 -5.29
CA THR A 102 8.68 -12.66 -5.98
C THR A 102 9.16 -12.69 -7.43
N LEU A 103 10.38 -13.18 -7.68
CA LEU A 103 10.94 -13.28 -9.02
C LEU A 103 10.17 -14.28 -9.90
N ALA A 104 9.66 -15.38 -9.30
CA ALA A 104 8.82 -16.34 -10.02
C ALA A 104 7.54 -15.67 -10.56
N ILE A 105 6.87 -14.83 -9.75
CA ILE A 105 5.68 -14.05 -10.19
C ILE A 105 6.02 -13.15 -11.39
N PHE A 106 7.13 -12.44 -11.36
CA PHE A 106 7.55 -11.60 -12.49
C PHE A 106 7.87 -12.39 -13.75
N ASN A 107 8.45 -13.58 -13.61
CA ASN A 107 8.74 -14.47 -14.73
C ASN A 107 7.46 -15.06 -15.38
N GLU A 108 6.49 -15.42 -14.55
CA GLU A 108 5.19 -15.92 -15.00
C GLU A 108 4.31 -14.82 -15.61
N ASN A 109 4.54 -13.56 -15.22
CA ASN A 109 3.75 -12.41 -15.63
C ASN A 109 4.67 -11.30 -16.20
N PRO A 110 5.09 -11.40 -17.47
CA PRO A 110 6.04 -10.45 -18.08
C PRO A 110 5.57 -8.99 -18.07
N THR A 111 4.24 -8.76 -18.09
CA THR A 111 3.62 -7.43 -18.02
C THR A 111 3.63 -6.83 -16.61
N ALA A 112 3.94 -7.61 -15.57
CA ALA A 112 4.04 -7.09 -14.21
C ALA A 112 5.19 -6.08 -14.09
N GLU A 113 4.90 -4.88 -13.60
CA GLU A 113 5.89 -3.86 -13.25
C GLU A 113 6.05 -3.74 -11.72
N GLY A 114 5.04 -4.16 -10.97
CA GLY A 114 5.07 -4.26 -9.52
C GLY A 114 4.26 -5.43 -9.00
N MET A 115 4.68 -5.99 -7.87
CA MET A 115 3.95 -7.03 -7.17
C MET A 115 4.02 -6.83 -5.66
N PHE A 116 2.97 -7.26 -4.96
CA PHE A 116 2.92 -7.29 -3.51
C PHE A 116 2.48 -8.66 -3.00
N SER A 117 2.81 -8.96 -1.76
CA SER A 117 2.44 -10.21 -1.12
C SER A 117 1.54 -9.99 0.10
N ASN A 118 1.00 -11.09 0.62
CA ASN A 118 0.43 -11.11 1.95
C ASN A 118 1.54 -11.17 3.02
N ALA A 119 1.17 -11.02 4.29
CA ALA A 119 2.08 -11.09 5.43
C ALA A 119 1.41 -11.70 6.67
N ASP A 120 2.18 -12.47 7.44
CA ASP A 120 1.81 -12.82 8.81
C ASP A 120 1.92 -11.59 9.71
N LEU A 121 1.15 -11.56 10.80
CA LEU A 121 1.24 -10.52 11.84
C LEU A 121 1.98 -11.09 13.05
N ILE A 122 3.04 -10.41 13.50
CA ILE A 122 3.87 -10.80 14.65
C ILE A 122 3.92 -9.69 15.71
N ASP A 123 4.20 -10.06 16.95
CA ASP A 123 4.46 -9.13 18.05
C ASP A 123 5.93 -8.67 18.09
N ASP A 124 6.30 -7.88 19.12
CA ASP A 124 7.65 -7.40 19.36
C ASP A 124 8.69 -8.52 19.48
N ASN A 125 8.29 -9.70 19.97
CA ASN A 125 9.14 -10.88 20.13
C ASN A 125 9.23 -11.75 18.86
N GLY A 126 8.52 -11.38 17.79
CA GLY A 126 8.44 -12.17 16.56
C GLY A 126 7.43 -13.34 16.63
N ILE A 127 6.55 -13.36 17.63
CA ILE A 127 5.55 -14.41 17.82
C ILE A 127 4.31 -14.06 16.99
N LYS A 128 3.80 -15.03 16.22
CA LYS A 128 2.60 -14.84 15.40
C LYS A 128 1.38 -14.53 16.27
N LEU A 129 0.72 -13.40 16.01
CA LEU A 129 -0.39 -12.88 16.82
C LEU A 129 -1.70 -13.66 16.61
N SER A 130 -1.97 -14.10 15.38
CA SER A 130 -3.21 -14.77 15.03
C SER A 130 -3.12 -15.46 13.66
N ASN A 131 -4.22 -16.13 13.26
CA ASN A 131 -4.38 -16.62 11.88
C ASN A 131 -4.76 -15.51 10.87
N LYS A 132 -4.99 -14.28 11.35
CA LYS A 132 -5.21 -13.13 10.47
C LYS A 132 -3.90 -12.66 9.86
N THR A 133 -3.99 -12.11 8.67
CA THR A 133 -2.88 -11.61 7.88
C THR A 133 -2.98 -10.10 7.71
N ILE A 134 -1.98 -9.49 7.09
CA ILE A 134 -2.01 -8.05 6.78
C ILE A 134 -3.21 -7.73 5.87
N TRP A 135 -3.61 -8.62 4.95
CA TRP A 135 -4.76 -8.40 4.07
C TRP A 135 -6.10 -8.32 4.80
N ASP A 136 -6.26 -9.07 5.90
CA ASP A 136 -7.44 -8.91 6.76
C ASP A 136 -7.51 -7.50 7.35
N SER A 137 -6.36 -6.93 7.68
CA SER A 137 -6.25 -5.63 8.31
C SER A 137 -6.51 -4.46 7.35
N VAL A 138 -6.11 -4.61 6.09
CA VAL A 138 -6.36 -3.62 5.02
C VAL A 138 -7.66 -3.92 4.25
N PHE A 139 -8.39 -4.98 4.66
CA PHE A 139 -9.66 -5.40 4.05
C PHE A 139 -9.53 -5.77 2.56
N PHE A 140 -8.48 -6.49 2.22
CA PHE A 140 -8.31 -7.06 0.88
C PHE A 140 -8.82 -8.51 0.85
N PHE A 141 -10.07 -8.69 0.45
CA PHE A 141 -10.77 -9.98 0.39
C PHE A 141 -10.47 -10.72 -0.93
N GLU A 142 -9.21 -11.00 -1.19
CA GLU A 142 -8.69 -11.50 -2.46
C GLU A 142 -9.51 -12.69 -3.02
N LYS A 143 -9.82 -13.68 -2.16
CA LYS A 143 -10.54 -14.90 -2.55
C LYS A 143 -11.98 -14.66 -3.00
N GLU A 144 -12.58 -13.55 -2.58
CA GLU A 144 -13.97 -13.21 -2.85
C GLU A 144 -14.11 -12.17 -3.98
N MET A 145 -12.98 -11.58 -4.42
CA MET A 145 -12.98 -10.57 -5.48
C MET A 145 -13.22 -11.18 -6.87
N PRO A 146 -13.98 -10.51 -7.74
CA PRO A 146 -14.06 -10.88 -9.17
C PRO A 146 -12.67 -10.87 -9.81
N LYS A 147 -12.43 -11.77 -10.76
CA LYS A 147 -11.17 -11.86 -11.51
C LYS A 147 -11.40 -11.44 -12.97
N PRO A 148 -10.50 -10.64 -13.58
CA PRO A 148 -9.32 -10.03 -12.97
C PRO A 148 -9.71 -8.97 -11.93
N ILE A 149 -8.83 -8.75 -10.93
CA ILE A 149 -9.06 -7.77 -9.87
C ILE A 149 -8.90 -6.35 -10.43
N ASP A 150 -9.91 -5.50 -10.23
CA ASP A 150 -9.82 -4.06 -10.51
C ASP A 150 -9.15 -3.33 -9.32
N PHE A 151 -7.84 -3.20 -9.36
CA PHE A 151 -7.08 -2.50 -8.31
C PHE A 151 -7.41 -1.01 -8.22
N ILE A 152 -7.76 -0.35 -9.33
CA ILE A 152 -8.16 1.06 -9.30
C ILE A 152 -9.41 1.22 -8.43
N ASP A 153 -10.42 0.38 -8.68
CA ASP A 153 -11.67 0.45 -7.92
C ASP A 153 -11.45 0.18 -6.43
N ILE A 154 -10.64 -0.83 -6.11
CA ILE A 154 -10.32 -1.19 -4.72
C ILE A 154 -9.57 -0.06 -4.03
N ILE A 155 -8.46 0.40 -4.58
CA ILE A 155 -7.59 1.40 -3.94
C ILE A 155 -8.35 2.69 -3.70
N PHE A 156 -9.09 3.18 -4.68
CA PHE A 156 -9.77 4.47 -4.58
C PHE A 156 -11.07 4.44 -3.74
N LYS A 157 -11.71 3.28 -3.59
CA LYS A 157 -12.90 3.14 -2.72
C LYS A 157 -12.55 2.64 -1.32
N ASN A 158 -11.68 1.63 -1.23
CA ASN A 158 -11.32 0.99 0.02
C ASN A 158 -10.18 1.72 0.75
N GLY A 159 -9.27 2.31 0.02
CA GLY A 159 -7.97 2.82 0.44
C GLY A 159 -6.84 1.86 0.05
N ASN A 160 -5.61 2.25 0.34
CA ASN A 160 -4.44 1.43 0.03
C ASN A 160 -4.56 0.04 0.69
N ILE A 161 -4.36 -1.00 -0.11
CA ILE A 161 -4.39 -2.41 0.30
C ILE A 161 -2.99 -3.03 0.33
N VAL A 162 -1.98 -2.26 -0.05
CA VAL A 162 -0.58 -2.71 -0.12
C VAL A 162 0.22 -2.04 0.98
N THR A 163 0.94 -2.83 1.75
CA THR A 163 1.94 -2.35 2.69
C THR A 163 3.28 -2.28 1.98
N GLY A 164 3.99 -1.16 2.11
CA GLY A 164 5.27 -0.92 1.43
C GLY A 164 6.26 -2.08 1.58
N ALA A 165 6.41 -2.62 2.79
CA ALA A 165 7.29 -3.76 3.09
C ALA A 165 6.99 -5.04 2.27
N THR A 166 5.78 -5.16 1.69
CA THR A 166 5.41 -6.31 0.85
C THR A 166 5.65 -6.07 -0.64
N LEU A 167 5.98 -4.83 -1.03
CA LEU A 167 6.06 -4.39 -2.41
C LEU A 167 7.44 -4.64 -3.03
N CYS A 168 7.45 -5.11 -4.28
CA CYS A 168 8.61 -5.13 -5.16
C CYS A 168 8.23 -4.52 -6.50
N ILE A 169 9.10 -3.70 -7.07
CA ILE A 169 8.92 -3.03 -8.36
C ILE A 169 10.07 -3.31 -9.30
N LYS A 170 9.81 -3.32 -10.61
CA LYS A 170 10.86 -3.28 -11.63
C LYS A 170 11.50 -1.90 -11.70
N LYS A 171 12.76 -1.84 -12.13
CA LYS A 171 13.54 -0.60 -12.27
C LYS A 171 12.86 0.44 -13.18
N GLU A 172 12.17 -0.02 -14.22
CA GLU A 172 11.48 0.81 -15.20
C GLU A 172 10.40 1.69 -14.58
N VAL A 173 9.82 1.24 -13.45
CA VAL A 173 8.82 1.99 -12.67
C VAL A 173 9.36 3.35 -12.23
N LYS A 174 10.67 3.47 -12.00
CA LYS A 174 11.33 4.73 -11.64
C LYS A 174 11.08 5.85 -12.66
N SER A 175 10.83 5.51 -13.91
CA SER A 175 10.63 6.50 -15.00
C SER A 175 9.34 7.32 -14.86
N PHE A 176 8.38 6.86 -14.06
CA PHE A 176 7.08 7.54 -13.95
C PHE A 176 6.59 7.78 -12.51
N ILE A 177 7.25 7.21 -11.50
CA ILE A 177 6.83 7.42 -10.10
C ILE A 177 7.40 8.69 -9.48
N PHE A 178 8.47 9.26 -10.03
CA PHE A 178 9.11 10.44 -9.46
C PHE A 178 8.63 11.75 -10.11
N PRO A 179 8.54 12.84 -9.33
CA PRO A 179 8.65 12.89 -7.87
C PRO A 179 7.44 12.26 -7.17
N PHE A 180 7.61 11.76 -5.94
CA PHE A 180 6.48 11.27 -5.15
C PHE A 180 5.54 12.41 -4.76
N SER A 181 4.24 12.10 -4.77
CA SER A 181 3.21 13.01 -4.25
C SER A 181 3.45 13.32 -2.78
N GLU A 182 3.24 14.58 -2.39
CA GLU A 182 3.26 14.98 -0.98
C GLU A 182 1.96 14.64 -0.24
N ASP A 183 0.89 14.36 -0.99
CA ASP A 183 -0.43 14.05 -0.45
C ASP A 183 -0.62 12.55 -0.13
N ASN A 184 0.29 11.67 -0.63
CA ASN A 184 0.17 10.21 -0.52
C ASN A 184 1.36 9.61 0.24
N LEU A 185 1.16 8.46 0.87
CA LEU A 185 2.26 7.61 1.31
C LEU A 185 2.99 7.03 0.08
N HIS A 186 4.26 6.66 0.26
CA HIS A 186 5.10 6.15 -0.83
C HIS A 186 4.51 4.92 -1.52
N ASP A 187 3.99 3.98 -0.74
CA ASP A 187 3.36 2.75 -1.23
C ASP A 187 2.03 3.03 -1.92
N GLU A 188 1.18 3.88 -1.35
CA GLU A 188 -0.09 4.30 -1.95
C GLU A 188 0.14 4.97 -3.31
N TRP A 189 1.14 5.86 -3.41
CA TRP A 189 1.52 6.52 -4.65
C TRP A 189 1.96 5.53 -5.73
N ILE A 190 2.94 4.68 -5.42
CA ILE A 190 3.49 3.69 -6.36
C ILE A 190 2.39 2.73 -6.84
N VAL A 191 1.62 2.19 -5.91
CA VAL A 191 0.59 1.20 -6.19
C VAL A 191 -0.55 1.79 -7.02
N SER A 192 -0.94 3.04 -6.76
CA SER A 192 -1.94 3.73 -7.58
C SER A 192 -1.49 3.87 -9.04
N LEU A 193 -0.23 4.24 -9.28
CA LEU A 193 0.30 4.37 -10.65
C LEU A 193 0.40 3.02 -11.35
N LEU A 194 0.82 1.97 -10.65
CA LEU A 194 0.85 0.59 -11.18
C LEU A 194 -0.57 0.08 -11.49
N ALA A 195 -1.56 0.41 -10.65
CA ALA A 195 -2.96 0.07 -10.89
C ALA A 195 -3.50 0.77 -12.15
N PHE A 196 -3.24 2.06 -12.34
CA PHE A 196 -3.62 2.78 -13.55
C PHE A 196 -3.02 2.19 -14.83
N ARG A 197 -1.81 1.62 -14.74
CA ARG A 197 -1.14 0.94 -15.85
C ARG A 197 -1.61 -0.50 -16.05
N ASN A 198 -2.39 -1.03 -15.11
CA ASN A 198 -2.80 -2.44 -15.06
C ASN A 198 -1.59 -3.40 -15.02
N THR A 199 -0.54 -3.01 -14.29
CA THR A 199 0.74 -3.74 -14.17
C THR A 199 1.07 -4.14 -12.73
N LEU A 200 0.09 -3.99 -11.81
CA LEU A 200 0.17 -4.43 -10.42
C LEU A 200 -0.29 -5.88 -10.29
N TYR A 201 0.57 -6.72 -9.74
CA TYR A 201 0.31 -8.14 -9.49
C TYR A 201 0.41 -8.46 -8.00
N TYR A 202 0.03 -9.67 -7.59
CA TYR A 202 0.08 -10.07 -6.18
C TYR A 202 0.38 -11.55 -6.01
N SER A 203 0.88 -11.90 -4.81
CA SER A 203 0.99 -13.26 -4.30
C SER A 203 0.14 -13.44 -3.06
N THR A 204 -0.59 -14.54 -2.97
CA THR A 204 -1.37 -14.90 -1.77
C THR A 204 -0.49 -15.40 -0.63
N GLU A 205 0.78 -15.64 -0.87
CA GLU A 205 1.72 -16.16 0.13
C GLU A 205 2.14 -15.09 1.12
N ASN A 206 2.35 -15.49 2.38
CA ASN A 206 2.90 -14.62 3.42
C ASN A 206 4.42 -14.59 3.29
N LEU A 207 4.95 -13.61 2.53
CA LEU A 207 6.36 -13.50 2.23
C LEU A 207 7.14 -12.64 3.24
N ILE A 208 6.44 -12.00 4.18
CA ILE A 208 7.01 -11.33 5.34
C ILE A 208 6.19 -11.64 6.60
N SER A 209 6.81 -11.45 7.75
CA SER A 209 6.16 -11.30 9.04
C SER A 209 6.16 -9.83 9.41
N TYR A 210 4.99 -9.22 9.34
CA TYR A 210 4.76 -7.79 9.63
C TYR A 210 4.64 -7.59 11.14
N ARG A 211 5.52 -6.78 11.72
CA ARG A 211 5.54 -6.53 13.16
C ARG A 211 4.53 -5.47 13.56
N ILE A 212 3.83 -5.70 14.68
CA ILE A 212 2.92 -4.76 15.29
C ILE A 212 3.48 -4.38 16.66
N HIS A 213 3.84 -3.12 16.85
CA HIS A 213 4.37 -2.58 18.10
C HIS A 213 3.89 -1.14 18.36
N GLU A 214 4.04 -0.65 19.61
CA GLU A 214 3.50 0.65 20.01
C GLU A 214 4.15 1.85 19.31
N ASN A 215 5.41 1.72 18.92
CA ASN A 215 6.20 2.79 18.29
C ASN A 215 6.01 2.93 16.78
N GLN A 216 5.12 2.14 16.15
CA GLN A 216 4.86 2.24 14.71
C GLN A 216 4.30 3.62 14.33
N GLN A 217 4.88 4.21 13.27
CA GLN A 217 4.38 5.48 12.71
C GLN A 217 3.05 5.29 11.96
N VAL A 218 2.91 4.17 11.26
CA VAL A 218 1.71 3.78 10.50
C VAL A 218 1.44 2.30 10.77
N GLY A 219 0.20 1.95 11.15
CA GLY A 219 -0.15 0.56 11.41
C GLY A 219 -1.49 0.40 12.12
N MET A 220 -1.88 -0.85 12.37
CA MET A 220 -3.17 -1.18 12.99
C MET A 220 -3.18 -0.86 14.48
N LYS A 221 -4.07 0.05 14.89
CA LYS A 221 -4.25 0.43 16.31
C LYS A 221 -5.48 -0.15 17.01
N ASN A 222 -6.40 -0.90 16.36
CA ASN A 222 -7.62 -1.40 17.00
C ASN A 222 -8.23 -2.62 16.30
N LEU A 223 -7.98 -3.81 16.81
CA LEU A 223 -8.62 -5.07 16.38
C LEU A 223 -10.10 -5.19 16.83
N ASP A 224 -10.51 -4.51 17.91
CA ASP A 224 -11.80 -4.71 18.56
C ASP A 224 -13.04 -4.17 17.81
N LYS A 225 -12.83 -3.31 16.79
CA LYS A 225 -13.93 -2.73 15.99
C LYS A 225 -14.08 -3.36 14.60
N MET A 226 -13.39 -4.46 14.36
CA MET A 226 -13.22 -5.05 13.02
C MET A 226 -14.52 -5.46 12.34
N GLU A 227 -15.47 -6.10 13.02
CA GLU A 227 -16.69 -6.65 12.38
C GLU A 227 -17.53 -5.59 11.66
N LYS A 228 -17.81 -4.47 12.34
CA LYS A 228 -18.59 -3.37 11.75
C LYS A 228 -17.87 -2.69 10.59
N ILE A 229 -16.55 -2.57 10.70
CA ILE A 229 -15.71 -2.02 9.64
C ILE A 229 -15.67 -3.00 8.46
N THR A 230 -15.45 -4.29 8.72
CA THR A 230 -15.45 -5.35 7.71
C THR A 230 -16.74 -5.34 6.88
N ARG A 231 -17.91 -5.30 7.52
CA ARG A 231 -19.19 -5.22 6.82
C ARG A 231 -19.26 -4.02 5.87
N ARG A 232 -18.85 -2.83 6.32
CA ARG A 232 -18.83 -1.62 5.50
C ARG A 232 -17.88 -1.72 4.32
N LYS A 233 -16.69 -2.30 4.54
CA LYS A 233 -15.70 -2.51 3.48
C LYS A 233 -16.20 -3.49 2.42
N ARG A 234 -16.86 -4.58 2.82
CA ARG A 234 -17.48 -5.55 1.92
C ARG A 234 -18.55 -4.90 1.04
N VAL A 235 -19.38 -4.02 1.62
CA VAL A 235 -20.37 -3.25 0.85
C VAL A 235 -19.73 -2.31 -0.16
N ILE A 236 -18.64 -1.61 0.21
CA ILE A 236 -17.91 -0.72 -0.71
C ILE A 236 -17.33 -1.49 -1.89
N LEU A 237 -16.82 -2.67 -1.65
CA LEU A 237 -16.19 -3.53 -2.64
C LEU A 237 -17.19 -4.37 -3.45
N GLY A 238 -18.50 -4.17 -3.21
CA GLY A 238 -19.55 -4.89 -3.93
C GLY A 238 -19.70 -6.36 -3.56
N LEU A 239 -19.01 -6.84 -2.52
CA LEU A 239 -19.08 -8.23 -2.03
C LEU A 239 -20.36 -8.48 -1.25
N ASP A 240 -20.95 -7.43 -0.68
CA ASP A 240 -22.22 -7.47 0.02
C ASP A 240 -23.18 -6.40 -0.48
N THR A 241 -24.47 -6.72 -0.52
CA THR A 241 -25.52 -5.74 -0.87
C THR A 241 -25.79 -4.81 0.31
N PRO A 242 -25.87 -3.46 0.11
CA PRO A 242 -26.27 -2.53 1.16
C PRO A 242 -27.70 -2.84 1.63
N LYS A 243 -27.91 -2.91 2.96
CA LYS A 243 -29.20 -3.23 3.59
C LYS A 243 -29.85 -2.04 4.30
N SER A 244 -29.09 -0.97 4.56
CA SER A 244 -29.58 0.21 5.29
C SER A 244 -29.25 1.51 4.55
N PHE A 245 -30.02 2.55 4.85
CA PHE A 245 -29.75 3.89 4.31
C PHE A 245 -28.33 4.37 4.65
N GLN A 246 -27.80 4.03 5.82
CA GLN A 246 -26.45 4.41 6.23
C GLN A 246 -25.39 3.72 5.36
N GLU A 247 -25.57 2.45 4.97
CA GLU A 247 -24.65 1.73 4.08
C GLU A 247 -24.69 2.32 2.66
N TYR A 248 -25.87 2.63 2.10
CA TYR A 248 -26.01 3.30 0.82
C TYR A 248 -25.32 4.68 0.83
N ARG A 249 -25.56 5.47 1.88
CA ARG A 249 -24.94 6.79 2.03
C ARG A 249 -23.43 6.69 2.14
N PHE A 250 -22.93 5.68 2.85
CA PHE A 250 -21.49 5.44 2.97
C PHE A 250 -20.86 5.06 1.64
N LEU A 251 -21.50 4.19 0.85
CA LEU A 251 -21.05 3.83 -0.49
C LEU A 251 -21.01 5.05 -1.42
N LEU A 252 -22.09 5.84 -1.46
CA LEU A 252 -22.13 7.08 -2.23
C LEU A 252 -20.99 8.04 -1.84
N LYS A 253 -20.70 8.17 -0.54
CA LYS A 253 -19.55 8.96 -0.08
C LYS A 253 -18.23 8.43 -0.64
N LYS A 254 -18.06 7.13 -0.73
CA LYS A 254 -16.83 6.53 -1.26
C LYS A 254 -16.67 6.73 -2.77
N ILE A 255 -17.75 6.60 -3.53
CA ILE A 255 -17.75 6.92 -4.96
C ILE A 255 -17.42 8.40 -5.20
N PHE A 256 -17.95 9.29 -4.36
CA PHE A 256 -17.62 10.72 -4.41
C PHE A 256 -16.14 11.01 -4.09
N LEU A 257 -15.58 10.34 -3.08
CA LEU A 257 -14.16 10.48 -2.74
C LEU A 257 -13.27 9.95 -3.86
N LYS A 258 -13.63 8.82 -4.49
CA LYS A 258 -12.94 8.32 -5.69
C LYS A 258 -12.86 9.39 -6.78
N GLN A 259 -13.96 10.11 -7.04
CA GLN A 259 -13.97 11.20 -8.02
C GLN A 259 -12.96 12.31 -7.67
N LYS A 260 -12.90 12.70 -6.39
CA LYS A 260 -11.93 13.70 -5.93
C LYS A 260 -10.48 13.24 -6.12
N GLU A 261 -10.20 11.99 -5.79
CA GLU A 261 -8.84 11.43 -5.97
C GLU A 261 -8.47 11.37 -7.46
N LEU A 262 -9.37 10.95 -8.35
CA LEU A 262 -9.12 10.97 -9.78
C LEU A 262 -8.79 12.38 -10.30
N VAL A 263 -9.48 13.41 -9.80
CA VAL A 263 -9.18 14.81 -10.12
C VAL A 263 -7.81 15.22 -9.56
N ASN A 264 -7.48 14.80 -8.34
CA ASN A 264 -6.17 15.08 -7.75
C ASN A 264 -5.02 14.45 -8.56
N PHE A 265 -5.18 13.19 -9.00
CA PHE A 265 -4.17 12.52 -9.83
C PHE A 265 -4.05 13.16 -11.22
N GLN A 266 -5.11 13.75 -11.77
CA GLN A 266 -5.08 14.40 -13.08
C GLN A 266 -4.10 15.58 -13.13
N LYS A 267 -3.81 16.24 -12.00
CA LYS A 267 -2.82 17.35 -11.93
C LYS A 267 -1.41 16.92 -12.35
N TYR A 268 -1.06 15.64 -12.24
CA TYR A 268 0.24 15.10 -12.61
C TYR A 268 0.35 14.78 -14.11
N ASN A 269 -0.75 14.86 -14.88
CA ASN A 269 -0.80 14.75 -16.34
C ASN A 269 -0.10 13.49 -16.90
N PHE A 270 -0.30 12.34 -16.31
CA PHE A 270 0.23 11.08 -16.80
C PHE A 270 -0.40 10.69 -18.14
N ALA A 271 0.40 10.60 -19.21
CA ALA A 271 -0.08 10.29 -20.56
C ALA A 271 -0.70 8.88 -20.70
N PHE A 272 -0.39 7.97 -19.77
CA PHE A 272 -0.91 6.60 -19.79
C PHE A 272 -2.25 6.44 -19.02
N ILE A 273 -2.83 7.53 -18.46
CA ILE A 273 -4.09 7.48 -17.72
C ILE A 273 -5.18 8.23 -18.48
N ASP A 274 -6.23 7.50 -18.87
CA ASP A 274 -7.45 8.11 -19.41
C ASP A 274 -8.37 8.57 -18.26
N PHE A 275 -8.05 9.73 -17.68
CA PHE A 275 -8.84 10.30 -16.61
C PHE A 275 -10.28 10.63 -17.01
N GLN A 276 -10.55 10.99 -18.28
CA GLN A 276 -11.91 11.30 -18.75
C GLN A 276 -12.77 10.05 -18.71
N LYS A 277 -12.24 8.92 -19.17
CA LYS A 277 -12.92 7.63 -19.10
C LYS A 277 -13.21 7.23 -17.65
N LEU A 278 -12.20 7.24 -16.77
CA LEU A 278 -12.33 6.86 -15.37
C LEU A 278 -13.34 7.73 -14.61
N GLN A 279 -13.31 9.03 -14.84
CA GLN A 279 -14.26 9.97 -14.22
C GLN A 279 -15.69 9.75 -14.75
N SER A 280 -15.86 9.46 -16.04
CA SER A 280 -17.15 9.17 -16.65
C SER A 280 -17.75 7.86 -16.12
N GLU A 281 -16.95 6.81 -15.97
CA GLU A 281 -17.36 5.54 -15.36
C GLU A 281 -17.77 5.72 -13.90
N ASN A 282 -17.00 6.47 -13.13
CA ASN A 282 -17.32 6.77 -11.74
C ASN A 282 -18.61 7.62 -11.59
N LEU A 283 -18.84 8.56 -12.50
CA LEU A 283 -20.07 9.35 -12.53
C LEU A 283 -21.29 8.48 -12.87
N LEU A 284 -21.15 7.53 -13.78
CA LEU A 284 -22.21 6.56 -14.10
C LEU A 284 -22.56 5.71 -12.88
N GLU A 285 -21.54 5.20 -12.17
CA GLU A 285 -21.73 4.46 -10.93
C GLU A 285 -22.44 5.29 -9.88
N TRP A 286 -22.03 6.55 -9.69
CA TRP A 286 -22.70 7.49 -8.79
C TRP A 286 -24.19 7.64 -9.11
N LYS A 287 -24.54 7.88 -10.37
CA LYS A 287 -25.94 8.02 -10.82
C LYS A 287 -26.74 6.76 -10.52
N LEU A 288 -26.19 5.59 -10.84
CA LEU A 288 -26.85 4.30 -10.61
C LEU A 288 -27.16 4.07 -9.12
N PHE A 289 -26.17 4.28 -8.24
CA PHE A 289 -26.39 4.10 -6.79
C PHE A 289 -27.26 5.19 -6.18
N THR A 290 -27.24 6.39 -6.71
CA THR A 290 -28.15 7.46 -6.32
C THR A 290 -29.60 7.07 -6.59
N GLU A 291 -29.92 6.57 -7.78
CA GLU A 291 -31.27 6.11 -8.12
C GLU A 291 -31.70 4.90 -7.28
N LYS A 292 -30.82 3.94 -7.05
CA LYS A 292 -31.08 2.80 -6.13
C LYS A 292 -31.40 3.31 -4.71
N THR A 293 -30.66 4.31 -4.23
CA THR A 293 -30.87 4.89 -2.88
C THR A 293 -32.21 5.63 -2.80
N LYS A 294 -32.56 6.43 -3.81
CA LYS A 294 -33.85 7.12 -3.89
C LYS A 294 -35.01 6.14 -3.87
N LYS A 295 -34.89 5.04 -4.64
CA LYS A 295 -35.93 4.00 -4.72
C LYS A 295 -36.10 3.24 -3.40
N ALA A 296 -35.00 2.89 -2.75
CA ALA A 296 -35.02 2.11 -1.50
C ALA A 296 -35.40 2.94 -0.26
N PHE A 297 -35.03 4.23 -0.23
CA PHE A 297 -35.16 5.10 0.94
C PHE A 297 -35.60 6.54 0.54
N PRO A 298 -36.77 6.72 -0.06
CA PRO A 298 -37.17 8.00 -0.67
C PRO A 298 -37.19 9.16 0.32
N ILE A 299 -37.71 8.96 1.53
CA ILE A 299 -37.84 10.01 2.54
C ILE A 299 -36.46 10.40 3.10
N GLN A 300 -35.68 9.42 3.54
CA GLN A 300 -34.34 9.64 4.10
C GLN A 300 -33.42 10.31 3.07
N TYR A 301 -33.50 9.88 1.81
CA TYR A 301 -32.72 10.47 0.73
C TYR A 301 -33.09 11.95 0.53
N LYS A 302 -34.40 12.30 0.46
CA LYS A 302 -34.86 13.67 0.28
C LYS A 302 -34.38 14.58 1.41
N ILE A 303 -34.52 14.15 2.67
CA ILE A 303 -34.08 14.92 3.85
C ILE A 303 -32.56 15.14 3.82
N THR A 304 -31.79 14.08 3.61
CA THR A 304 -30.32 14.20 3.62
C THR A 304 -29.78 14.96 2.42
N SER A 305 -30.41 14.86 1.24
CA SER A 305 -30.06 15.64 0.05
C SER A 305 -30.26 17.14 0.30
N LEU A 306 -31.37 17.52 0.94
CA LEU A 306 -31.64 18.92 1.32
C LEU A 306 -30.55 19.42 2.31
N ILE A 307 -30.23 18.66 3.35
CA ILE A 307 -29.22 19.02 4.33
C ILE A 307 -27.82 19.12 3.66
N ASP A 308 -27.46 18.15 2.81
CA ASP A 308 -26.16 18.14 2.13
C ASP A 308 -26.04 19.35 1.17
N THR A 309 -27.15 19.78 0.50
CA THR A 309 -27.20 20.98 -0.32
C THR A 309 -27.02 22.25 0.52
N LEU A 310 -27.75 22.36 1.64
CA LEU A 310 -27.67 23.53 2.54
C LEU A 310 -26.26 23.67 3.18
N LEU A 311 -25.56 22.55 3.39
CA LEU A 311 -24.21 22.53 3.96
C LEU A 311 -23.08 22.55 2.91
N GLY A 312 -23.40 22.67 1.62
CA GLY A 312 -22.42 22.67 0.54
C GLY A 312 -21.62 21.37 0.43
N LYS A 313 -22.13 20.25 0.96
CA LYS A 313 -21.37 19.02 1.15
C LYS A 313 -21.36 18.06 -0.05
N ARG A 314 -22.19 18.26 -1.07
CA ARG A 314 -22.26 17.36 -2.24
C ARG A 314 -22.75 18.07 -3.50
N THR A 315 -21.82 18.49 -4.31
CA THR A 315 -22.02 18.69 -5.74
C THR A 315 -21.03 17.82 -6.50
N LEU A 316 -21.52 16.81 -7.22
CA LEU A 316 -20.79 16.19 -8.31
C LEU A 316 -21.12 16.91 -9.59
#